data_450e4286b7b82647d34d0f88ff8976ae
#
_entry.id   450e4286b7b82647d34d0f88ff8976ae
#
_cell.length_a   1.000
_cell.length_b   1.000
_cell.length_c   1.000
_cell.angle_alpha   90.00
_cell.angle_beta   90.00
_cell.angle_gamma   90.00
#
_symmetry.space_group_name_H-M   'P 1'
#
loop_
_entity.id
_entity.type
_entity.pdbx_description
1 polymer ?
#
loop_
_entity_poly.entity_id
_entity_poly.type
_entity_poly.pdbx_seq_one_letter_code
_entity_poly.pdbx_strand_id
1 'polypeptide(L)'
;RMKFAAVLAFVVIWFIFSYLPMAHMVWWWGGPSAYDAPSGYLFGHGALDFAGGTVIHINAGIAGLVAAIVVGPRLGYGRELIAPHNLTFTFIGGCLLWVGWFGFNAGSNMEATGVAAMAILNTVVATAAAALAWAFGEWVLRGHPSLLGGVSGAIAGLVGITPGAGFVGPMGAIAIGLIAGFLCMWFVITLKAKLGVDESLDVFGIHGVGGIIGAILTGVFAAPSLGGSGIYDYASGAVAPTEQWIEERALGGGVSAFAGLVDGSIVTPKIILRPA
;
A
#
# COMPACT_ATOMS: atom_id res chain seq x y z
N ARG A 1 -8.07 -4.50 -23.23
CA ARG A 1 -6.92 -4.49 -24.15
C ARG A 1 -6.34 -5.92 -24.33
N MET A 2 -6.40 -6.75 -23.32
CA MET A 2 -5.95 -8.16 -23.36
C MET A 2 -7.10 -9.08 -23.70
N LYS A 3 -6.81 -10.21 -24.35
CA LYS A 3 -7.79 -11.29 -24.54
C LYS A 3 -8.12 -11.93 -23.19
N PHE A 4 -9.38 -12.30 -22.96
CA PHE A 4 -9.85 -12.87 -21.70
C PHE A 4 -9.02 -14.10 -21.25
N ALA A 5 -8.74 -15.03 -22.16
CA ALA A 5 -7.89 -16.19 -21.86
C ALA A 5 -6.47 -15.81 -21.41
N ALA A 6 -5.90 -14.74 -21.98
CA ALA A 6 -4.58 -14.24 -21.55
C ALA A 6 -4.63 -13.64 -20.14
N VAL A 7 -5.73 -12.97 -19.77
CA VAL A 7 -5.93 -12.46 -18.40
C VAL A 7 -6.03 -13.62 -17.41
N LEU A 8 -6.79 -14.68 -17.73
CA LEU A 8 -6.91 -15.86 -16.87
C LEU A 8 -5.55 -16.55 -16.67
N ALA A 9 -4.80 -16.77 -17.75
CA ALA A 9 -3.47 -17.37 -17.68
C ALA A 9 -2.52 -16.49 -16.85
N PHE A 10 -2.53 -15.17 -17.09
CA PHE A 10 -1.73 -14.22 -16.32
C PHE A 10 -2.04 -14.29 -14.82
N VAL A 11 -3.31 -14.26 -14.44
CA VAL A 11 -3.71 -14.26 -13.01
C VAL A 11 -3.22 -15.52 -12.30
N VAL A 12 -3.35 -16.70 -12.94
CA VAL A 12 -2.88 -17.97 -12.35
C VAL A 12 -1.36 -17.96 -12.18
N ILE A 13 -0.62 -17.56 -13.22
CA ILE A 13 0.84 -17.51 -13.19
C ILE A 13 1.32 -16.47 -12.17
N TRP A 14 0.75 -15.27 -12.19
CA TRP A 14 1.09 -14.21 -11.24
C TRP A 14 0.79 -14.60 -9.79
N PHE A 15 -0.34 -15.26 -9.54
CA PHE A 15 -0.70 -15.76 -8.21
C PHE A 15 0.37 -16.71 -7.66
N ILE A 16 0.78 -17.71 -8.47
CA ILE A 16 1.73 -18.74 -8.06
C ILE A 16 3.14 -18.19 -7.90
N PHE A 17 3.62 -17.39 -8.86
CA PHE A 17 5.03 -16.99 -8.94
C PHE A 17 5.33 -15.59 -8.37
N SER A 18 4.33 -14.78 -8.10
CA SER A 18 4.50 -13.45 -7.53
C SER A 18 3.79 -13.29 -6.20
N TYR A 19 2.47 -13.54 -6.15
CA TYR A 19 1.68 -13.31 -4.96
C TYR A 19 2.06 -14.25 -3.80
N LEU A 20 2.06 -15.57 -4.02
CA LEU A 20 2.37 -16.53 -2.96
C LEU A 20 3.79 -16.36 -2.39
N PRO A 21 4.86 -16.20 -3.20
CA PRO A 21 6.17 -15.91 -2.65
C PRO A 21 6.23 -14.61 -1.86
N MET A 22 5.60 -13.53 -2.33
CA MET A 22 5.58 -12.26 -1.62
C MET A 22 4.82 -12.36 -0.30
N ALA A 23 3.66 -13.02 -0.30
CA ALA A 23 2.88 -13.26 0.91
C ALA A 23 3.69 -14.06 1.96
N HIS A 24 4.40 -15.10 1.52
CA HIS A 24 5.28 -15.86 2.39
C HIS A 24 6.43 -15.01 2.93
N MET A 25 7.06 -14.19 2.10
CA MET A 25 8.18 -13.35 2.52
C MET A 25 7.76 -12.29 3.55
N VAL A 26 6.55 -11.75 3.45
CA VAL A 26 6.07 -10.64 4.30
C VAL A 26 5.33 -11.13 5.53
N TRP A 27 4.55 -12.21 5.44
CA TRP A 27 3.60 -12.59 6.50
C TRP A 27 3.92 -13.90 7.22
N TRP A 28 4.79 -14.75 6.65
CA TRP A 28 5.03 -16.04 7.27
C TRP A 28 5.97 -15.93 8.48
N TRP A 29 5.55 -16.54 9.61
CA TRP A 29 6.32 -16.73 10.81
C TRP A 29 5.81 -17.95 11.59
N GLY A 30 6.62 -18.49 12.50
CA GLY A 30 6.30 -19.74 13.21
C GLY A 30 5.19 -19.64 14.28
N GLY A 31 4.66 -18.43 14.51
CA GLY A 31 3.68 -18.16 15.56
C GLY A 31 4.33 -17.91 16.94
N PRO A 32 3.51 -17.53 17.95
CA PRO A 32 4.00 -17.17 19.29
C PRO A 32 4.81 -18.25 20.00
N SER A 33 4.48 -19.52 19.76
CA SER A 33 5.18 -20.67 20.37
C SER A 33 6.49 -21.05 19.68
N ALA A 34 6.78 -20.47 18.52
CA ALA A 34 7.97 -20.72 17.72
C ALA A 34 8.58 -19.41 17.18
N TYR A 35 8.60 -18.40 18.02
CA TYR A 35 9.01 -17.04 17.66
C TYR A 35 10.45 -16.97 17.10
N ASP A 36 11.37 -17.81 17.62
CA ASP A 36 12.77 -17.88 17.17
C ASP A 36 12.95 -18.76 15.90
N ALA A 37 11.86 -19.37 15.41
CA ALA A 37 11.95 -20.16 14.17
C ALA A 37 12.20 -19.26 12.95
N PRO A 38 12.75 -19.80 11.86
CA PRO A 38 12.87 -19.07 10.62
C PRO A 38 11.53 -18.46 10.21
N SER A 39 11.57 -17.23 9.70
CA SER A 39 10.42 -16.48 9.23
C SER A 39 10.58 -16.05 7.77
N GLY A 40 9.54 -15.49 7.18
CA GLY A 40 9.63 -14.89 5.86
C GLY A 40 10.72 -13.83 5.79
N TYR A 41 11.39 -13.73 4.67
CA TYR A 41 12.56 -12.85 4.51
C TYR A 41 12.27 -11.40 4.93
N LEU A 42 11.20 -10.79 4.42
CA LEU A 42 10.83 -9.42 4.75
C LEU A 42 10.28 -9.28 6.17
N PHE A 43 9.53 -10.29 6.65
CA PHE A 43 9.08 -10.33 8.05
C PHE A 43 10.26 -10.28 9.00
N GLY A 44 11.27 -11.13 8.78
CA GLY A 44 12.48 -11.18 9.60
C GLY A 44 13.32 -9.88 9.56
N HIS A 45 13.13 -9.04 8.53
CA HIS A 45 13.73 -7.71 8.42
C HIS A 45 12.84 -6.59 8.97
N GLY A 46 11.75 -6.92 9.64
CA GLY A 46 10.88 -5.94 10.30
C GLY A 46 9.86 -5.25 9.40
N ALA A 47 9.55 -5.81 8.23
CA ALA A 47 8.50 -5.25 7.39
C ALA A 47 7.14 -5.32 8.10
N LEU A 48 6.45 -4.19 8.15
CA LEU A 48 5.09 -4.07 8.68
C LEU A 48 4.11 -3.97 7.52
N ASP A 49 3.25 -4.97 7.40
CA ASP A 49 2.23 -4.99 6.37
C ASP A 49 0.96 -5.64 6.90
N PHE A 50 0.05 -4.82 7.46
CA PHE A 50 -1.14 -5.29 8.15
C PHE A 50 -2.11 -6.03 7.22
N ALA A 51 -2.36 -5.47 6.05
CA ALA A 51 -3.38 -6.00 5.15
C ALA A 51 -2.94 -6.13 3.69
N GLY A 52 -1.66 -5.91 3.35
CA GLY A 52 -1.15 -6.17 2.01
C GLY A 52 -0.71 -4.94 1.22
N GLY A 53 -0.16 -3.93 1.89
CA GLY A 53 0.45 -2.79 1.19
C GLY A 53 1.58 -3.23 0.25
N THR A 54 2.46 -4.08 0.72
CA THR A 54 3.54 -4.69 -0.08
C THR A 54 3.04 -5.91 -0.84
N VAL A 55 2.42 -6.86 -0.14
CA VAL A 55 2.01 -8.15 -0.70
C VAL A 55 1.03 -7.98 -1.86
N ILE A 56 0.09 -7.04 -1.75
CA ILE A 56 -0.99 -6.87 -2.71
C ILE A 56 -0.78 -5.61 -3.55
N HIS A 57 -0.68 -4.43 -2.92
CA HIS A 57 -0.75 -3.17 -3.67
C HIS A 57 0.51 -2.86 -4.46
N ILE A 58 1.69 -2.94 -3.86
CA ILE A 58 2.95 -2.74 -4.60
C ILE A 58 3.09 -3.83 -5.67
N ASN A 59 2.87 -5.07 -5.32
CA ASN A 59 2.98 -6.21 -6.22
C ASN A 59 2.02 -6.08 -7.42
N ALA A 60 0.73 -5.80 -7.17
CA ALA A 60 -0.26 -5.59 -8.25
C ALA A 60 0.03 -4.31 -9.05
N GLY A 61 0.50 -3.24 -8.42
CA GLY A 61 0.87 -2.00 -9.08
C GLY A 61 1.99 -2.22 -10.10
N ILE A 62 3.04 -2.93 -9.70
CA ILE A 62 4.15 -3.30 -10.61
C ILE A 62 3.65 -4.22 -11.73
N ALA A 63 2.82 -5.21 -11.41
CA ALA A 63 2.23 -6.10 -12.42
C ALA A 63 1.40 -5.31 -13.46
N GLY A 64 0.60 -4.34 -13.01
CA GLY A 64 -0.17 -3.45 -13.88
C GLY A 64 0.72 -2.59 -14.79
N LEU A 65 1.80 -2.03 -14.24
CA LEU A 65 2.78 -1.25 -15.00
C LEU A 65 3.44 -2.09 -16.10
N VAL A 66 3.95 -3.27 -15.74
CA VAL A 66 4.58 -4.19 -16.69
C VAL A 66 3.58 -4.62 -17.76
N ALA A 67 2.36 -4.98 -17.38
CA ALA A 67 1.30 -5.33 -18.32
C ALA A 67 0.97 -4.16 -19.28
N ALA A 68 0.93 -2.92 -18.79
CA ALA A 68 0.70 -1.74 -19.62
C ALA A 68 1.82 -1.53 -20.66
N ILE A 69 3.08 -1.71 -20.25
CA ILE A 69 4.25 -1.61 -21.13
C ILE A 69 4.22 -2.71 -22.20
N VAL A 70 3.97 -3.96 -21.81
CA VAL A 70 3.98 -5.11 -22.73
C VAL A 70 2.83 -5.03 -23.75
N VAL A 71 1.62 -4.61 -23.29
CA VAL A 71 0.46 -4.46 -24.18
C VAL A 71 0.59 -3.26 -25.13
N GLY A 72 1.38 -2.26 -24.75
CA GLY A 72 1.60 -1.02 -25.50
C GLY A 72 0.44 -0.02 -25.41
N PRO A 73 0.55 1.16 -26.03
CA PRO A 73 -0.43 2.22 -25.96
C PRO A 73 -1.74 1.88 -26.70
N ARG A 74 -2.84 2.50 -26.25
CA ARG A 74 -4.14 2.44 -26.94
C ARG A 74 -4.07 3.18 -28.28
N LEU A 75 -4.89 2.76 -29.23
CA LEU A 75 -5.10 3.54 -30.45
C LEU A 75 -5.57 4.95 -30.09
N GLY A 76 -4.97 5.96 -30.69
CA GLY A 76 -5.29 7.37 -30.41
C GLY A 76 -4.66 7.94 -29.12
N TYR A 77 -3.89 7.16 -28.34
CA TYR A 77 -3.22 7.67 -27.15
C TYR A 77 -2.32 8.87 -27.45
N GLY A 78 -2.51 9.97 -26.70
CA GLY A 78 -1.81 11.24 -26.92
C GLY A 78 -2.24 12.05 -28.14
N ARG A 79 -3.23 11.57 -28.91
CA ARG A 79 -3.77 12.27 -30.11
C ARG A 79 -5.27 12.54 -30.01
N GLU A 80 -6.00 11.72 -29.31
CA GLU A 80 -7.45 11.80 -29.15
C GLU A 80 -7.83 11.85 -27.68
N LEU A 81 -8.97 12.50 -27.37
CA LEU A 81 -9.53 12.50 -26.02
C LEU A 81 -10.15 11.12 -25.74
N ILE A 82 -9.52 10.35 -24.87
CA ILE A 82 -10.03 9.06 -24.43
C ILE A 82 -10.76 9.28 -23.09
N ALA A 83 -12.03 9.67 -23.18
CA ALA A 83 -12.86 9.93 -22.01
C ALA A 83 -13.24 8.64 -21.27
N PRO A 84 -13.48 8.68 -19.94
CA PRO A 84 -14.06 7.58 -19.18
C PRO A 84 -15.41 7.16 -19.76
N HIS A 85 -15.68 5.85 -19.83
CA HIS A 85 -16.92 5.31 -20.41
C HIS A 85 -18.17 5.75 -19.64
N ASN A 86 -18.15 5.64 -18.30
CA ASN A 86 -19.29 6.01 -17.45
C ASN A 86 -18.82 6.37 -16.04
N LEU A 87 -18.85 7.66 -15.71
CA LEU A 87 -18.40 8.16 -14.40
C LEU A 87 -19.30 7.73 -13.24
N THR A 88 -20.63 7.59 -13.49
CA THR A 88 -21.55 7.12 -12.46
C THR A 88 -21.22 5.68 -12.05
N PHE A 89 -20.97 4.79 -13.01
CA PHE A 89 -20.55 3.42 -12.68
C PHE A 89 -19.16 3.37 -12.05
N THR A 90 -18.26 4.26 -12.44
CA THR A 90 -16.95 4.38 -11.77
C THR A 90 -17.12 4.77 -10.31
N PHE A 91 -18.00 5.75 -10.03
CA PHE A 91 -18.30 6.18 -8.66
C PHE A 91 -18.95 5.07 -7.82
N ILE A 92 -19.95 4.37 -8.38
CA ILE A 92 -20.55 3.21 -7.71
C ILE A 92 -19.51 2.13 -7.42
N GLY A 93 -18.66 1.82 -8.40
CA GLY A 93 -17.56 0.86 -8.22
C GLY A 93 -16.59 1.27 -7.12
N GLY A 94 -16.21 2.55 -7.04
CA GLY A 94 -15.37 3.11 -5.97
C GLY A 94 -16.03 3.00 -4.59
N CYS A 95 -17.33 3.27 -4.49
CA CYS A 95 -18.09 3.11 -3.24
C CYS A 95 -18.14 1.63 -2.80
N LEU A 96 -18.37 0.70 -3.72
CA LEU A 96 -18.37 -0.73 -3.42
C LEU A 96 -16.99 -1.22 -2.99
N LEU A 97 -15.93 -0.72 -3.63
CA LEU A 97 -14.56 -0.99 -3.19
C LEU A 97 -14.31 -0.48 -1.77
N TRP A 98 -14.77 0.72 -1.44
CA TRP A 98 -14.60 1.27 -0.09
C TRP A 98 -15.29 0.42 0.97
N VAL A 99 -16.54 0.02 0.73
CA VAL A 99 -17.27 -0.88 1.63
C VAL A 99 -16.54 -2.21 1.77
N GLY A 100 -16.08 -2.80 0.66
CA GLY A 100 -15.29 -4.05 0.67
C GLY A 100 -13.96 -3.90 1.43
N TRP A 101 -13.39 -2.69 1.45
CA TRP A 101 -12.11 -2.43 2.11
C TRP A 101 -12.18 -2.46 3.65
N PHE A 102 -13.34 -2.28 4.23
CA PHE A 102 -13.52 -2.55 5.66
C PHE A 102 -13.23 -4.04 5.98
N GLY A 103 -13.75 -4.95 5.15
CA GLY A 103 -13.38 -6.36 5.23
C GLY A 103 -11.91 -6.61 4.89
N PHE A 104 -11.38 -5.93 3.90
CA PHE A 104 -9.98 -6.05 3.48
C PHE A 104 -9.02 -5.68 4.62
N ASN A 105 -9.16 -4.51 5.22
CA ASN A 105 -8.28 -4.05 6.28
C ASN A 105 -8.64 -4.63 7.65
N ALA A 106 -9.87 -4.45 8.13
CA ALA A 106 -10.25 -4.92 9.45
C ALA A 106 -10.32 -6.46 9.53
N GLY A 107 -10.74 -7.11 8.45
CA GLY A 107 -10.76 -8.58 8.37
C GLY A 107 -9.37 -9.19 8.41
N SER A 108 -8.32 -8.48 8.01
CA SER A 108 -6.92 -8.93 8.14
C SER A 108 -6.47 -9.12 9.58
N ASN A 109 -7.20 -8.56 10.56
CA ASN A 109 -6.96 -8.83 11.97
C ASN A 109 -7.34 -10.26 12.38
N MET A 110 -8.13 -10.98 11.58
CA MET A 110 -8.64 -12.35 11.83
C MET A 110 -9.44 -12.53 13.12
N GLU A 111 -9.66 -11.46 13.88
CA GLU A 111 -10.36 -11.46 15.17
C GLU A 111 -11.20 -10.20 15.33
N ALA A 112 -12.35 -10.30 16.00
CA ALA A 112 -13.23 -9.18 16.33
C ALA A 112 -12.75 -8.47 17.61
N THR A 113 -11.66 -7.71 17.50
CA THR A 113 -11.02 -7.00 18.63
C THR A 113 -11.01 -5.48 18.41
N GLY A 114 -10.49 -4.73 19.38
CA GLY A 114 -10.26 -3.29 19.26
C GLY A 114 -9.34 -2.92 18.09
N VAL A 115 -8.42 -3.78 17.68
CA VAL A 115 -7.54 -3.57 16.52
C VAL A 115 -8.36 -3.57 15.23
N ALA A 116 -9.32 -4.50 15.07
CA ALA A 116 -10.22 -4.49 13.92
C ALA A 116 -11.06 -3.21 13.85
N ALA A 117 -11.59 -2.74 15.00
CA ALA A 117 -12.34 -1.48 15.08
C ALA A 117 -11.45 -0.27 14.71
N MET A 118 -10.20 -0.25 15.20
CA MET A 118 -9.22 0.78 14.85
C MET A 118 -8.90 0.75 13.34
N ALA A 119 -8.73 -0.42 12.76
CA ALA A 119 -8.48 -0.58 11.32
C ALA A 119 -9.65 -0.04 10.47
N ILE A 120 -10.91 -0.21 10.91
CA ILE A 120 -12.08 0.41 10.27
C ILE A 120 -11.97 1.94 10.34
N LEU A 121 -11.75 2.49 11.53
CA LEU A 121 -11.64 3.94 11.73
C LEU A 121 -10.52 4.52 10.86
N ASN A 122 -9.34 3.94 10.92
CA ASN A 122 -8.17 4.37 10.13
C ASN A 122 -8.46 4.32 8.63
N THR A 123 -9.15 3.29 8.16
CA THR A 123 -9.57 3.16 6.75
C THR A 123 -10.50 4.30 6.35
N VAL A 124 -11.50 4.66 7.19
CA VAL A 124 -12.42 5.77 6.92
C VAL A 124 -11.67 7.10 6.82
N VAL A 125 -10.89 7.42 7.86
CA VAL A 125 -10.29 8.77 7.96
C VAL A 125 -9.18 8.98 6.93
N ALA A 126 -8.37 7.94 6.64
CA ALA A 126 -7.35 8.03 5.60
C ALA A 126 -7.97 8.18 4.21
N THR A 127 -9.04 7.44 3.91
CA THR A 127 -9.74 7.54 2.63
C THR A 127 -10.35 8.92 2.43
N ALA A 128 -11.03 9.46 3.44
CA ALA A 128 -11.59 10.80 3.38
C ALA A 128 -10.51 11.87 3.19
N ALA A 129 -9.42 11.78 3.96
CA ALA A 129 -8.29 12.69 3.87
C ALA A 129 -7.63 12.67 2.47
N ALA A 130 -7.46 11.48 1.89
CA ALA A 130 -6.86 11.33 0.56
C ALA A 130 -7.77 11.86 -0.55
N ALA A 131 -9.08 11.61 -0.47
CA ALA A 131 -10.06 12.15 -1.41
C ALA A 131 -10.03 13.69 -1.41
N LEU A 132 -9.98 14.31 -0.22
CA LEU A 132 -9.87 15.76 -0.07
C LEU A 132 -8.52 16.29 -0.60
N ALA A 133 -7.41 15.60 -0.30
CA ALA A 133 -6.08 16.00 -0.79
C ALA A 133 -6.00 15.96 -2.31
N TRP A 134 -6.55 14.93 -2.94
CA TRP A 134 -6.63 14.82 -4.40
C TRP A 134 -7.50 15.91 -5.00
N ALA A 135 -8.72 16.10 -4.48
CA ALA A 135 -9.64 17.12 -4.95
C ALA A 135 -9.06 18.53 -4.82
N PHE A 136 -8.41 18.83 -3.69
CA PHE A 136 -7.73 20.11 -3.48
C PHE A 136 -6.55 20.30 -4.45
N GLY A 137 -5.75 19.26 -4.66
CA GLY A 137 -4.64 19.29 -5.62
C GLY A 137 -5.12 19.53 -7.06
N GLU A 138 -6.19 18.88 -7.51
CA GLU A 138 -6.80 19.16 -8.82
C GLU A 138 -7.32 20.60 -8.88
N TRP A 139 -7.95 21.08 -7.82
CA TRP A 139 -8.43 22.46 -7.77
C TRP A 139 -7.31 23.47 -7.96
N VAL A 140 -6.20 23.28 -7.27
CA VAL A 140 -5.02 24.16 -7.40
C VAL A 140 -4.39 24.06 -8.80
N LEU A 141 -4.27 22.85 -9.37
CA LEU A 141 -3.57 22.64 -10.64
C LEU A 141 -4.44 22.89 -11.87
N ARG A 142 -5.75 22.67 -11.78
CA ARG A 142 -6.69 22.67 -12.92
C ARG A 142 -7.87 23.64 -12.75
N GLY A 143 -7.98 24.30 -11.60
CA GLY A 143 -9.08 25.22 -11.28
C GLY A 143 -10.37 24.58 -10.80
N HIS A 144 -10.52 23.27 -10.88
CA HIS A 144 -11.72 22.54 -10.41
C HIS A 144 -11.38 21.09 -10.10
N PRO A 145 -12.00 20.49 -9.07
CA PRO A 145 -11.92 19.07 -8.79
C PRO A 145 -12.79 18.26 -9.77
N SER A 146 -12.46 16.97 -9.96
CA SER A 146 -13.23 16.06 -10.79
C SER A 146 -13.80 14.90 -9.97
N LEU A 147 -14.93 14.33 -10.43
CA LEU A 147 -15.51 13.13 -9.79
C LEU A 147 -14.53 11.95 -9.87
N LEU A 148 -13.88 11.78 -11.02
CA LEU A 148 -12.86 10.73 -11.20
C LEU A 148 -11.69 10.91 -10.24
N GLY A 149 -11.21 12.17 -10.08
CA GLY A 149 -10.17 12.50 -9.13
C GLY A 149 -10.56 12.21 -7.68
N GLY A 150 -11.79 12.55 -7.28
CA GLY A 150 -12.30 12.23 -5.96
C GLY A 150 -12.33 10.72 -5.67
N VAL A 151 -12.78 9.91 -6.64
CA VAL A 151 -12.74 8.44 -6.54
C VAL A 151 -11.31 7.91 -6.49
N SER A 152 -10.43 8.40 -7.37
CA SER A 152 -9.03 7.99 -7.39
C SER A 152 -8.31 8.35 -6.09
N GLY A 153 -8.59 9.53 -5.54
CA GLY A 153 -8.08 9.96 -4.24
C GLY A 153 -8.58 9.08 -3.10
N ALA A 154 -9.85 8.70 -3.10
CA ALA A 154 -10.39 7.76 -2.11
C ALA A 154 -9.63 6.42 -2.18
N ILE A 155 -9.45 5.85 -3.37
CA ILE A 155 -8.71 4.60 -3.53
C ILE A 155 -7.24 4.76 -3.13
N ALA A 156 -6.59 5.89 -3.44
CA ALA A 156 -5.23 6.15 -2.98
C ALA A 156 -5.11 6.15 -1.44
N GLY A 157 -6.13 6.67 -0.74
CA GLY A 157 -6.21 6.61 0.72
C GLY A 157 -6.42 5.19 1.26
N LEU A 158 -7.30 4.41 0.63
CA LEU A 158 -7.51 3.00 0.93
C LEU A 158 -6.21 2.21 0.81
N VAL A 159 -5.51 2.39 -0.30
CA VAL A 159 -4.22 1.75 -0.56
C VAL A 159 -3.15 2.20 0.44
N GLY A 160 -3.01 3.53 0.64
CA GLY A 160 -1.98 4.10 1.50
C GLY A 160 -2.09 3.66 2.95
N ILE A 161 -3.31 3.49 3.46
CA ILE A 161 -3.53 3.05 4.84
C ILE A 161 -3.42 1.53 5.02
N THR A 162 -3.55 0.75 3.96
CA THR A 162 -3.61 -0.71 4.04
C THR A 162 -2.45 -1.35 4.81
N PRO A 163 -1.16 -0.97 4.63
CA PRO A 163 -0.08 -1.57 5.42
C PRO A 163 -0.11 -1.15 6.89
N GLY A 164 -0.69 0.00 7.21
CA GLY A 164 -0.71 0.59 8.55
C GLY A 164 -2.04 0.48 9.30
N ALA A 165 -3.08 -0.06 8.69
CA ALA A 165 -4.46 0.07 9.20
C ALA A 165 -4.64 -0.37 10.66
N GLY A 166 -3.96 -1.41 11.11
CA GLY A 166 -3.98 -1.88 12.49
C GLY A 166 -2.80 -1.42 13.36
N PHE A 167 -1.82 -0.73 12.77
CA PHE A 167 -0.59 -0.31 13.49
C PHE A 167 -0.56 1.17 13.83
N VAL A 168 -1.20 2.02 13.04
CA VAL A 168 -1.16 3.47 13.23
C VAL A 168 -2.36 4.00 14.00
N GLY A 169 -2.21 5.15 14.64
CA GLY A 169 -3.33 5.86 15.23
C GLY A 169 -4.10 6.70 14.21
N PRO A 170 -5.29 7.24 14.58
CA PRO A 170 -6.14 8.00 13.65
C PRO A 170 -5.46 9.23 13.04
N MET A 171 -4.62 9.93 13.80
CA MET A 171 -3.87 11.08 13.28
C MET A 171 -2.81 10.66 12.25
N GLY A 172 -2.12 9.53 12.50
CA GLY A 172 -1.22 8.92 11.53
C GLY A 172 -1.96 8.49 10.25
N ALA A 173 -3.16 7.93 10.40
CA ALA A 173 -4.00 7.54 9.27
C ALA A 173 -4.43 8.76 8.42
N ILE A 174 -4.79 9.89 9.04
CA ILE A 174 -5.08 11.14 8.34
C ILE A 174 -3.85 11.62 7.57
N ALA A 175 -2.67 11.64 8.22
CA ALA A 175 -1.42 12.05 7.59
C ALA A 175 -1.06 11.16 6.39
N ILE A 176 -1.16 9.84 6.55
CA ILE A 176 -0.95 8.87 5.45
C ILE A 176 -1.92 9.17 4.31
N GLY A 177 -3.21 9.37 4.61
CA GLY A 177 -4.22 9.68 3.60
C GLY A 177 -3.90 10.95 2.81
N LEU A 178 -3.59 12.05 3.50
CA LEU A 178 -3.23 13.33 2.86
C LEU A 178 -2.01 13.17 1.94
N ILE A 179 -0.95 12.53 2.43
CA ILE A 179 0.29 12.34 1.68
C ILE A 179 0.07 11.41 0.48
N ALA A 180 -0.60 10.27 0.68
CA ALA A 180 -0.89 9.33 -0.39
C ALA A 180 -1.79 9.95 -1.45
N GLY A 181 -2.87 10.65 -1.05
CA GLY A 181 -3.77 11.32 -1.98
C GLY A 181 -3.06 12.34 -2.86
N PHE A 182 -2.22 13.18 -2.26
CA PHE A 182 -1.47 14.20 -2.99
C PHE A 182 -0.40 13.61 -3.92
N LEU A 183 0.43 12.69 -3.41
CA LEU A 183 1.54 12.12 -4.18
C LEU A 183 1.06 11.21 -5.31
N CYS A 184 0.01 10.39 -5.08
CA CYS A 184 -0.60 9.59 -6.14
C CYS A 184 -1.21 10.49 -7.23
N MET A 185 -1.91 11.56 -6.85
CA MET A 185 -2.43 12.55 -7.79
C MET A 185 -1.31 13.17 -8.62
N TRP A 186 -0.25 13.64 -7.97
CA TRP A 186 0.88 14.24 -8.67
C TRP A 186 1.53 13.24 -9.63
N PHE A 187 1.71 11.99 -9.22
CA PHE A 187 2.24 10.93 -10.09
C PHE A 187 1.34 10.73 -11.32
N VAL A 188 0.04 10.52 -11.11
CA VAL A 188 -0.92 10.22 -12.17
C VAL A 188 -1.04 11.39 -13.16
N ILE A 189 -1.13 12.62 -12.66
CA ILE A 189 -1.34 13.80 -13.51
C ILE A 189 -0.05 14.23 -14.20
N THR A 190 1.09 14.15 -13.51
CA THR A 190 2.33 14.77 -13.98
C THR A 190 3.35 13.75 -14.47
N LEU A 191 3.71 12.79 -13.63
CA LEU A 191 4.85 11.91 -13.90
C LEU A 191 4.50 10.82 -14.91
N LYS A 192 3.33 10.19 -14.80
CA LYS A 192 2.86 9.20 -15.78
C LYS A 192 2.83 9.74 -17.20
N ALA A 193 2.35 10.98 -17.37
CA ALA A 193 2.31 11.65 -18.67
C ALA A 193 3.72 11.86 -19.25
N LYS A 194 4.71 12.22 -18.40
CA LYS A 194 6.11 12.40 -18.83
C LYS A 194 6.78 11.09 -19.18
N LEU A 195 6.42 9.99 -18.51
CA LEU A 195 6.95 8.65 -18.79
C LEU A 195 6.37 8.04 -20.07
N GLY A 196 5.30 8.62 -20.62
CA GLY A 196 4.65 8.14 -21.85
C GLY A 196 4.01 6.76 -21.74
N VAL A 197 3.72 6.30 -20.54
CA VAL A 197 3.09 5.00 -20.28
C VAL A 197 1.57 5.14 -20.33
N ASP A 198 0.92 4.41 -21.23
CA ASP A 198 -0.54 4.35 -21.30
C ASP A 198 -1.11 3.30 -20.34
N GLU A 199 -1.09 3.63 -19.08
CA GLU A 199 -1.77 2.88 -18.04
C GLU A 199 -3.15 3.49 -17.78
N SER A 200 -4.18 2.90 -18.36
CA SER A 200 -5.52 3.51 -18.45
C SER A 200 -6.29 3.56 -17.14
N LEU A 201 -5.93 2.76 -16.14
CA LEU A 201 -6.62 2.63 -14.85
C LEU A 201 -5.80 3.18 -13.68
N ASP A 202 -4.64 3.76 -13.94
CA ASP A 202 -3.74 4.34 -12.93
C ASP A 202 -3.33 3.38 -11.81
N VAL A 203 -3.27 2.07 -12.11
CA VAL A 203 -3.02 1.02 -11.12
C VAL A 203 -1.65 1.21 -10.47
N PHE A 204 -0.60 1.46 -11.26
CA PHE A 204 0.72 1.71 -10.69
C PHE A 204 0.75 3.03 -9.90
N GLY A 205 0.16 4.09 -10.44
CA GLY A 205 0.10 5.39 -9.78
C GLY A 205 -0.65 5.40 -8.46
N ILE A 206 -1.67 4.55 -8.33
CA ILE A 206 -2.50 4.48 -7.12
C ILE A 206 -2.03 3.34 -6.21
N HIS A 207 -1.91 2.11 -6.74
CA HIS A 207 -1.55 0.94 -5.92
C HIS A 207 -0.04 0.79 -5.72
N GLY A 208 0.77 0.97 -6.77
CA GLY A 208 2.23 0.90 -6.66
C GLY A 208 2.79 2.04 -5.81
N VAL A 209 2.55 3.28 -6.23
CA VAL A 209 3.05 4.47 -5.53
C VAL A 209 2.39 4.62 -4.16
N GLY A 210 1.06 4.48 -4.08
CA GLY A 210 0.33 4.56 -2.81
C GLY A 210 0.74 3.47 -1.82
N GLY A 211 0.99 2.24 -2.29
CA GLY A 211 1.49 1.15 -1.47
C GLY A 211 2.89 1.41 -0.91
N ILE A 212 3.81 1.93 -1.73
CA ILE A 212 5.16 2.33 -1.31
C ILE A 212 5.09 3.43 -0.23
N ILE A 213 4.31 4.48 -0.47
CA ILE A 213 4.10 5.56 0.48
C ILE A 213 3.53 5.02 1.79
N GLY A 214 2.48 4.20 1.71
CA GLY A 214 1.83 3.59 2.85
C GLY A 214 2.78 2.73 3.67
N ALA A 215 3.57 1.87 3.03
CA ALA A 215 4.54 1.00 3.70
C ALA A 215 5.60 1.80 4.46
N ILE A 216 6.17 2.85 3.83
CA ILE A 216 7.15 3.73 4.48
C ILE A 216 6.54 4.47 5.68
N LEU A 217 5.36 5.09 5.47
CA LEU A 217 4.70 5.86 6.52
C LEU A 217 4.13 5.00 7.64
N THR A 218 3.83 3.72 7.39
CA THR A 218 3.47 2.77 8.44
C THR A 218 4.62 2.62 9.44
N GLY A 219 5.87 2.48 8.96
CA GLY A 219 7.04 2.43 9.83
C GLY A 219 7.19 3.67 10.72
N VAL A 220 6.82 4.85 10.22
CA VAL A 220 6.85 6.11 10.98
C VAL A 220 5.71 6.19 11.99
N PHE A 221 4.46 6.00 11.55
CA PHE A 221 3.27 6.27 12.37
C PHE A 221 2.82 5.08 13.22
N ALA A 222 3.47 3.91 13.12
CA ALA A 222 3.28 2.82 14.08
C ALA A 222 3.86 3.15 15.47
N ALA A 223 4.71 4.18 15.58
CA ALA A 223 5.31 4.62 16.83
C ALA A 223 4.23 5.05 17.84
N PRO A 224 4.26 4.56 19.12
CA PRO A 224 3.33 4.99 20.17
C PRO A 224 3.39 6.49 20.47
N SER A 225 4.55 7.10 20.37
CA SER A 225 4.73 8.56 20.52
C SER A 225 3.92 9.36 19.47
N LEU A 226 3.60 8.75 18.33
CA LEU A 226 2.76 9.30 17.27
C LEU A 226 1.32 8.73 17.26
N GLY A 227 0.93 8.04 18.35
CA GLY A 227 -0.40 7.46 18.54
C GLY A 227 -0.59 6.10 17.90
N GLY A 228 0.48 5.45 17.43
CA GLY A 228 0.45 4.09 16.92
C GLY A 228 0.27 3.05 18.03
N SER A 229 -0.12 1.82 17.67
CA SER A 229 -0.31 0.73 18.63
C SER A 229 0.99 0.14 19.14
N GLY A 230 2.10 0.50 18.52
CA GLY A 230 3.36 -0.21 18.72
C GLY A 230 3.36 -1.60 18.09
N ILE A 231 4.37 -2.37 18.41
CA ILE A 231 4.53 -3.74 17.91
C ILE A 231 4.67 -4.67 19.11
N TYR A 232 3.83 -5.69 19.13
CA TYR A 232 3.87 -6.68 20.19
C TYR A 232 5.08 -7.62 20.00
N ASP A 233 5.96 -7.64 21.00
CA ASP A 233 7.09 -8.56 21.05
C ASP A 233 6.66 -9.84 21.79
N TYR A 234 6.55 -10.92 21.04
CA TYR A 234 6.15 -12.20 21.61
C TYR A 234 7.22 -12.84 22.50
N ALA A 235 8.49 -12.41 22.40
CA ALA A 235 9.55 -12.92 23.26
C ALA A 235 9.48 -12.32 24.66
N SER A 236 9.19 -11.02 24.78
CA SER A 236 9.03 -10.34 26.06
C SER A 236 7.60 -10.39 26.61
N GLY A 237 6.62 -10.73 25.78
CA GLY A 237 5.21 -10.72 26.13
C GLY A 237 4.63 -9.32 26.35
N ALA A 238 5.28 -8.29 25.82
CA ALA A 238 4.91 -6.90 25.99
C ALA A 238 4.93 -6.14 24.63
N VAL A 239 4.30 -4.97 24.61
CA VAL A 239 4.55 -4.03 23.53
C VAL A 239 5.99 -3.52 23.68
N ALA A 240 6.85 -3.83 22.73
CA ALA A 240 8.24 -3.39 22.75
C ALA A 240 8.29 -1.87 22.93
N PRO A 241 9.31 -1.33 23.67
CA PRO A 241 9.55 0.12 23.68
C PRO A 241 9.89 0.52 22.23
N THR A 242 8.91 1.04 21.58
CA THR A 242 8.73 1.02 20.13
C THR A 242 9.66 1.98 19.40
N GLU A 243 10.15 3.01 20.11
CA GLU A 243 11.12 3.92 19.54
C GLU A 243 12.41 3.17 19.17
N GLN A 244 12.88 2.30 20.04
CA GLN A 244 14.08 1.49 19.81
C GLN A 244 13.82 0.40 18.74
N TRP A 245 12.64 -0.20 18.72
CA TRP A 245 12.28 -1.24 17.75
C TRP A 245 12.04 -0.66 16.36
N ILE A 246 11.46 0.56 16.26
CA ILE A 246 11.29 1.27 14.98
C ILE A 246 12.61 1.81 14.47
N GLU A 247 13.48 2.34 15.35
CA GLU A 247 14.83 2.73 14.95
C GLU A 247 15.65 1.53 14.49
N GLU A 248 15.60 0.42 15.21
CA GLU A 248 16.40 -0.76 14.90
C GLU A 248 15.84 -1.60 13.74
N ARG A 249 14.52 -1.62 13.52
CA ARG A 249 13.88 -2.54 12.57
C ARG A 249 13.02 -1.91 11.49
N ALA A 250 12.16 -0.95 11.79
CA ALA A 250 11.30 -0.36 10.77
C ALA A 250 11.99 0.78 10.02
N LEU A 251 12.73 1.65 10.70
CA LEU A 251 13.59 2.64 10.04
C LEU A 251 14.94 2.03 9.66
N GLY A 252 15.55 1.23 10.51
CA GLY A 252 16.78 0.50 10.20
C GLY A 252 16.55 -0.64 9.19
N GLY A 253 15.48 -1.41 9.30
CA GLY A 253 15.17 -2.52 8.41
C GLY A 253 14.39 -2.12 7.16
N GLY A 254 13.31 -1.36 7.28
CA GLY A 254 12.46 -1.00 6.14
C GLY A 254 13.08 0.05 5.23
N VAL A 255 13.64 1.11 5.80
CA VAL A 255 14.33 2.16 5.03
C VAL A 255 15.70 1.67 4.57
N SER A 256 16.44 0.91 5.37
CA SER A 256 17.72 0.34 4.95
C SER A 256 17.55 -0.83 3.97
N ALA A 257 16.50 -1.64 4.08
CA ALA A 257 16.18 -2.63 3.06
C ALA A 257 15.77 -1.98 1.74
N PHE A 258 14.99 -0.90 1.77
CA PHE A 258 14.67 -0.14 0.57
C PHE A 258 15.90 0.62 0.01
N ALA A 259 16.71 1.25 0.86
CA ALA A 259 17.96 1.89 0.45
C ALA A 259 18.95 0.87 -0.10
N GLY A 260 19.09 -0.28 0.54
CA GLY A 260 19.95 -1.35 0.07
C GLY A 260 19.48 -2.04 -1.21
N LEU A 261 18.17 -2.05 -1.49
CA LEU A 261 17.61 -2.45 -2.78
C LEU A 261 17.91 -1.42 -3.88
N VAL A 262 18.01 -0.14 -3.51
CA VAL A 262 18.29 0.95 -4.45
C VAL A 262 19.77 1.09 -4.74
N ASP A 263 20.65 0.89 -3.76
CA ASP A 263 22.10 1.05 -3.90
C ASP A 263 22.87 -0.27 -4.15
N GLY A 264 22.18 -1.41 -4.12
CA GLY A 264 22.80 -2.73 -4.36
C GLY A 264 23.73 -3.22 -3.25
N SER A 265 23.74 -2.56 -2.09
CA SER A 265 24.63 -2.88 -0.95
C SER A 265 24.11 -3.96 -0.02
N ILE A 266 22.93 -4.55 -0.28
CA ILE A 266 22.45 -5.71 0.48
C ILE A 266 23.28 -6.93 0.13
N VAL A 267 24.47 -6.98 0.70
CA VAL A 267 25.27 -8.20 0.82
C VAL A 267 25.51 -8.42 2.30
N THR A 268 24.60 -9.06 2.94
CA THR A 268 24.56 -9.64 4.28
C THR A 268 23.55 -9.00 5.24
N PRO A 269 22.50 -9.73 5.60
CA PRO A 269 21.65 -9.37 6.71
C PRO A 269 22.35 -9.77 8.01
N LYS A 270 22.89 -8.80 8.72
CA LYS A 270 23.18 -8.94 10.14
C LYS A 270 22.27 -8.05 10.94
N ILE A 271 20.98 -8.27 10.85
CA ILE A 271 20.09 -7.92 11.95
C ILE A 271 19.47 -9.24 12.39
N ILE A 272 20.26 -10.00 13.05
CA ILE A 272 19.84 -11.11 13.87
C ILE A 272 19.11 -10.48 15.04
N LEU A 273 17.84 -10.84 15.20
CA LEU A 273 17.14 -10.88 16.47
C LEU A 273 18.02 -11.68 17.45
N ARG A 274 18.93 -11.05 18.15
CA ARG A 274 19.51 -11.65 19.34
C ARG A 274 18.67 -11.14 20.50
N PRO A 275 18.03 -12.03 21.26
CA PRO A 275 17.69 -11.71 22.63
C PRO A 275 18.99 -11.35 23.34
N ALA A 276 18.96 -10.29 24.12
CA ALA A 276 20.00 -10.01 25.09
C ALA A 276 20.04 -11.09 26.14
#